data_9d67eba04ef5b68ffbcb25061c2ee0bf
#
_entry.id   9d67eba04ef5b68ffbcb25061c2ee0bf
#
_cell.length_a   1.000
_cell.length_b   1.000
_cell.length_c   1.000
_cell.angle_alpha   90.00
_cell.angle_beta   90.00
_cell.angle_gamma   90.00
#
_symmetry.space_group_name_H-M   'P 1'
#
loop_
_entity.id
_entity.type
_entity.pdbx_description
1 polymer ?
#
loop_
_entity_poly.entity_id
_entity_poly.type
_entity_poly.pdbx_seq_one_letter_code
_entity_poly.pdbx_strand_id
1 'polypeptide(L)'
;LEKCGYTVQQAIPAAIKNARKACEGTDTLVALDIGPIGQLLEPTGTLTFEEAYDIYKEQILAGADADLIVFETMTDLYELKAAVLAAKEHSDLPIVCTMTFEENMRTFTGVAISSMALTLEGLGVDAIGVNCSLGPKELYPVVEELCKWTNLPVVVKPNAGLPDPVTNEYNCSPEDFAEFAEKLIPLGVKVLGGCCGTNPEYIKKLAEMLKGKKHVSVHNDILRVSSTATSKH
;
A
#
# COMPACT_ATOMS: atom_id res chain seq x y z
N LEU A 1 9.00 -18.71 -5.26
CA LEU A 1 8.49 -19.96 -4.64
C LEU A 1 9.08 -21.20 -5.32
N GLU A 2 9.11 -21.28 -6.64
CA GLU A 2 9.65 -22.43 -7.39
C GLU A 2 11.08 -22.81 -6.97
N LYS A 3 11.97 -21.84 -6.74
CA LYS A 3 13.33 -22.07 -6.26
C LYS A 3 13.40 -22.73 -4.87
N CYS A 4 12.32 -22.63 -4.09
CA CYS A 4 12.21 -23.20 -2.74
C CYS A 4 11.39 -24.49 -2.72
N GLY A 5 10.87 -24.94 -3.87
CA GLY A 5 10.07 -26.17 -3.99
C GLY A 5 8.64 -26.06 -3.44
N TYR A 6 8.12 -24.84 -3.24
CA TYR A 6 6.75 -24.62 -2.78
C TYR A 6 5.89 -23.99 -3.89
N THR A 7 4.62 -24.35 -3.91
CA THR A 7 3.61 -23.71 -4.78
C THR A 7 2.93 -22.54 -4.05
N VAL A 8 2.26 -21.67 -4.82
CA VAL A 8 1.43 -20.58 -4.29
C VAL A 8 0.35 -21.15 -3.37
N GLN A 9 -0.32 -22.24 -3.78
CA GLN A 9 -1.37 -22.93 -3.03
C GLN A 9 -0.88 -23.56 -1.71
N GLN A 10 0.40 -23.77 -1.55
CA GLN A 10 1.00 -24.24 -0.29
C GLN A 10 1.44 -23.09 0.59
N ALA A 11 2.09 -22.09 0.01
CA ALA A 11 2.74 -21.01 0.75
C ALA A 11 1.74 -20.00 1.32
N ILE A 12 0.79 -19.51 0.50
CA ILE A 12 -0.16 -18.46 0.91
C ILE A 12 -1.10 -18.95 2.02
N PRO A 13 -1.79 -20.10 1.90
CA PRO A 13 -2.64 -20.58 3.00
C PRO A 13 -1.86 -20.85 4.29
N ALA A 14 -0.62 -21.34 4.20
CA ALA A 14 0.23 -21.54 5.36
C ALA A 14 0.60 -20.21 6.05
N ALA A 15 0.91 -19.17 5.27
CA ALA A 15 1.19 -17.83 5.80
C ALA A 15 -0.04 -17.23 6.50
N ILE A 16 -1.21 -17.28 5.88
CA ILE A 16 -2.48 -16.81 6.46
C ILE A 16 -2.79 -17.57 7.76
N LYS A 17 -2.65 -18.90 7.76
CA LYS A 17 -2.85 -19.70 8.96
C LYS A 17 -1.92 -19.29 10.11
N ASN A 18 -0.66 -19.01 9.84
CA ASN A 18 0.30 -18.53 10.83
C ASN A 18 -0.09 -17.15 11.38
N ALA A 19 -0.51 -16.23 10.50
CA ALA A 19 -1.00 -14.91 10.91
C ALA A 19 -2.28 -15.03 11.76
N ARG A 20 -3.25 -15.84 11.36
CA ARG A 20 -4.46 -16.14 12.15
C ARG A 20 -4.12 -16.64 13.55
N LYS A 21 -3.18 -17.57 13.64
CA LYS A 21 -2.72 -18.10 14.94
C LYS A 21 -2.10 -17.02 15.82
N ALA A 22 -1.35 -16.10 15.24
CA ALA A 22 -0.75 -14.97 15.97
C ALA A 22 -1.80 -13.94 16.45
N CYS A 23 -2.95 -13.86 15.79
CA CYS A 23 -4.05 -12.96 16.11
C CYS A 23 -5.13 -13.58 17.01
N GLU A 24 -4.97 -14.85 17.42
CA GLU A 24 -5.97 -15.54 18.27
C GLU A 24 -6.27 -14.74 19.55
N GLY A 25 -7.57 -14.52 19.82
CA GLY A 25 -8.04 -13.77 20.98
C GLY A 25 -7.94 -12.25 20.85
N THR A 26 -7.70 -11.74 19.64
CA THR A 26 -7.71 -10.31 19.32
C THR A 26 -8.69 -9.99 18.18
N ASP A 27 -9.03 -8.71 18.00
CA ASP A 27 -9.83 -8.21 16.86
C ASP A 27 -8.98 -7.85 15.63
N THR A 28 -7.73 -8.35 15.58
CA THR A 28 -6.79 -8.05 14.51
C THR A 28 -7.17 -8.79 13.23
N LEU A 29 -7.33 -8.05 12.13
CA LEU A 29 -7.58 -8.61 10.81
C LEU A 29 -6.30 -9.15 10.18
N VAL A 30 -6.44 -10.19 9.36
CA VAL A 30 -5.34 -10.79 8.58
C VAL A 30 -5.51 -10.41 7.12
N ALA A 31 -4.52 -9.70 6.57
CA ALA A 31 -4.49 -9.33 5.18
C ALA A 31 -3.76 -10.37 4.32
N LEU A 32 -4.30 -10.60 3.11
CA LEU A 32 -3.54 -11.18 2.02
C LEU A 32 -2.66 -10.06 1.45
N ASP A 33 -1.37 -10.10 1.78
CA ASP A 33 -0.40 -9.10 1.37
C ASP A 33 0.31 -9.55 0.08
N ILE A 34 0.20 -8.74 -0.97
CA ILE A 34 0.72 -9.03 -2.31
C ILE A 34 1.53 -7.83 -2.81
N GLY A 35 2.80 -8.06 -3.11
CA GLY A 35 3.69 -7.08 -3.72
C GLY A 35 3.76 -7.19 -5.24
N PRO A 36 4.62 -6.37 -5.88
CA PRO A 36 4.84 -6.41 -7.32
C PRO A 36 5.48 -7.75 -7.76
N ILE A 37 5.20 -8.15 -9.00
CA ILE A 37 5.73 -9.39 -9.60
C ILE A 37 7.27 -9.33 -9.75
N GLY A 38 7.82 -8.12 -9.87
CA GLY A 38 9.27 -7.91 -10.05
C GLY A 38 9.70 -7.97 -11.51
N GLN A 39 8.75 -7.90 -12.44
CA GLN A 39 8.97 -7.77 -13.88
C GLN A 39 8.11 -6.62 -14.41
N LEU A 40 8.67 -5.82 -15.31
CA LEU A 40 7.90 -4.77 -15.95
C LEU A 40 6.99 -5.34 -17.04
N LEU A 41 5.80 -4.75 -17.15
CA LEU A 41 4.84 -5.09 -18.19
C LEU A 41 5.24 -4.46 -19.54
N GLU A 42 4.75 -5.04 -20.63
CA GLU A 42 4.88 -4.44 -21.96
C GLU A 42 4.27 -3.02 -22.01
N PRO A 43 4.84 -2.11 -22.80
CA PRO A 43 5.98 -2.29 -23.70
C PRO A 43 7.35 -2.04 -23.03
N THR A 44 7.39 -1.69 -21.74
CA THR A 44 8.63 -1.37 -21.02
C THR A 44 9.42 -2.64 -20.65
N GLY A 45 8.71 -3.70 -20.32
CA GLY A 45 9.24 -5.04 -20.05
C GLY A 45 8.73 -6.07 -21.02
N THR A 46 8.65 -7.31 -20.56
CA THR A 46 8.28 -8.48 -21.38
C THR A 46 7.04 -9.21 -20.87
N LEU A 47 6.50 -8.83 -19.71
CA LEU A 47 5.33 -9.47 -19.14
C LEU A 47 4.07 -8.85 -19.76
N THR A 48 3.16 -9.67 -20.28
CA THR A 48 1.88 -9.18 -20.78
C THR A 48 0.92 -8.83 -19.62
N PHE A 49 -0.08 -8.02 -19.91
CA PHE A 49 -1.11 -7.68 -18.91
C PHE A 49 -1.88 -8.91 -18.45
N GLU A 50 -2.19 -9.80 -19.38
CA GLU A 50 -2.92 -11.06 -19.15
C GLU A 50 -2.11 -12.02 -18.28
N GLU A 51 -0.81 -12.15 -18.51
CA GLU A 51 0.07 -12.95 -17.65
C GLU A 51 0.15 -12.38 -16.23
N ALA A 52 0.27 -11.06 -16.09
CA ALA A 52 0.25 -10.41 -14.78
C ALA A 52 -1.10 -10.65 -14.06
N TYR A 53 -2.21 -10.51 -14.77
CA TYR A 53 -3.55 -10.80 -14.24
C TYR A 53 -3.65 -12.25 -13.73
N ASP A 54 -3.19 -13.23 -14.50
CA ASP A 54 -3.27 -14.65 -14.11
C ASP A 54 -2.37 -14.95 -12.89
N ILE A 55 -1.19 -14.32 -12.78
CA ILE A 55 -0.31 -14.42 -11.61
C ILE A 55 -0.99 -13.89 -10.36
N TYR A 56 -1.65 -12.73 -10.43
CA TYR A 56 -2.39 -12.16 -9.30
C TYR A 56 -3.61 -12.99 -8.94
N LYS A 57 -4.38 -13.44 -9.93
CA LYS A 57 -5.54 -14.32 -9.74
C LYS A 57 -5.18 -15.59 -8.96
N GLU A 58 -4.05 -16.24 -9.29
CA GLU A 58 -3.59 -17.43 -8.59
C GLU A 58 -3.36 -17.15 -7.11
N GLN A 59 -2.73 -16.02 -6.78
CA GLN A 59 -2.45 -15.60 -5.40
C GLN A 59 -3.74 -15.26 -4.64
N ILE A 60 -4.65 -14.53 -5.28
CA ILE A 60 -5.94 -14.14 -4.71
C ILE A 60 -6.78 -15.37 -4.35
N LEU A 61 -6.88 -16.33 -5.27
CA LEU A 61 -7.62 -17.57 -5.03
C LEU A 61 -7.00 -18.40 -3.89
N ALA A 62 -5.67 -18.44 -3.79
CA ALA A 62 -4.98 -19.12 -2.70
C ALA A 62 -5.15 -18.41 -1.35
N GLY A 63 -5.44 -17.11 -1.36
CA GLY A 63 -5.56 -16.26 -0.17
C GLY A 63 -7.00 -16.00 0.30
N ALA A 64 -7.99 -16.75 -0.18
CA ALA A 64 -9.41 -16.50 0.08
C ALA A 64 -9.80 -16.51 1.57
N ASP A 65 -8.99 -17.11 2.45
CA ASP A 65 -9.22 -17.15 3.90
C ASP A 65 -8.75 -15.87 4.64
N ALA A 66 -8.24 -14.86 3.94
CA ALA A 66 -7.89 -13.56 4.53
C ALA A 66 -9.14 -12.71 4.81
N ASP A 67 -8.97 -11.59 5.54
CA ASP A 67 -10.07 -10.64 5.81
C ASP A 67 -10.11 -9.50 4.79
N LEU A 68 -8.99 -9.22 4.13
CA LEU A 68 -8.84 -8.19 3.09
C LEU A 68 -7.62 -8.50 2.21
N ILE A 69 -7.58 -7.87 1.05
CA ILE A 69 -6.41 -7.91 0.15
C ILE A 69 -5.66 -6.58 0.26
N VAL A 70 -4.35 -6.64 0.40
CA VAL A 70 -3.46 -5.48 0.36
C VAL A 70 -2.48 -5.65 -0.79
N PHE A 71 -2.60 -4.82 -1.82
CA PHE A 71 -1.55 -4.66 -2.81
C PHE A 71 -0.63 -3.55 -2.33
N GLU A 72 0.63 -3.88 -1.99
CA GLU A 72 1.55 -2.90 -1.43
C GLU A 72 2.88 -2.82 -2.17
N THR A 73 3.56 -1.69 -1.98
CA THR A 73 4.89 -1.42 -2.58
C THR A 73 4.86 -1.45 -4.12
N MET A 74 3.68 -1.17 -4.69
CA MET A 74 3.50 -1.18 -6.13
C MET A 74 4.21 0.01 -6.77
N THR A 75 4.96 -0.24 -7.83
CA THR A 75 5.77 0.76 -8.55
C THR A 75 5.21 1.13 -9.91
N ASP A 76 4.34 0.29 -10.44
CA ASP A 76 3.69 0.47 -11.74
C ASP A 76 2.15 0.40 -11.59
N LEU A 77 1.49 1.47 -12.06
CA LEU A 77 0.03 1.53 -12.02
C LEU A 77 -0.62 0.57 -13.03
N TYR A 78 0.05 0.24 -14.11
CA TYR A 78 -0.48 -0.68 -15.10
C TYR A 78 -0.49 -2.12 -14.58
N GLU A 79 0.58 -2.51 -13.88
CA GLU A 79 0.63 -3.77 -13.13
C GLU A 79 -0.45 -3.82 -12.05
N LEU A 80 -0.58 -2.74 -11.24
CA LEU A 80 -1.59 -2.67 -10.19
C LEU A 80 -3.03 -2.77 -10.73
N LYS A 81 -3.30 -2.26 -11.94
CA LYS A 81 -4.60 -2.47 -12.60
C LYS A 81 -4.89 -3.95 -12.85
N ALA A 82 -3.92 -4.72 -13.33
CA ALA A 82 -4.10 -6.15 -13.53
C ALA A 82 -4.43 -6.87 -12.20
N ALA A 83 -3.71 -6.51 -11.13
CA ALA A 83 -3.94 -7.04 -9.79
C ALA A 83 -5.36 -6.72 -9.26
N VAL A 84 -5.78 -5.45 -9.37
CA VAL A 84 -7.11 -5.01 -8.90
C VAL A 84 -8.22 -5.67 -9.71
N LEU A 85 -8.10 -5.77 -11.04
CA LEU A 85 -9.09 -6.45 -11.87
C LEU A 85 -9.21 -7.93 -11.49
N ALA A 86 -8.09 -8.63 -11.30
CA ALA A 86 -8.11 -10.00 -10.84
C ALA A 86 -8.81 -10.15 -9.48
N ALA A 87 -8.57 -9.22 -8.55
CA ALA A 87 -9.22 -9.23 -7.25
C ALA A 87 -10.73 -8.98 -7.33
N LYS A 88 -11.16 -8.01 -8.14
CA LYS A 88 -12.58 -7.69 -8.33
C LYS A 88 -13.37 -8.82 -9.00
N GLU A 89 -12.74 -9.60 -9.86
CA GLU A 89 -13.39 -10.70 -10.56
C GLU A 89 -13.41 -12.02 -9.78
N HIS A 90 -12.51 -12.18 -8.81
CA HIS A 90 -12.31 -13.48 -8.12
C HIS A 90 -12.41 -13.41 -6.60
N SER A 91 -12.75 -12.25 -6.00
CA SER A 91 -12.87 -12.10 -4.56
C SER A 91 -13.88 -11.01 -4.21
N ASP A 92 -14.58 -11.20 -3.09
CA ASP A 92 -15.43 -10.17 -2.46
C ASP A 92 -14.73 -9.46 -1.30
N LEU A 93 -13.45 -9.73 -1.06
CA LEU A 93 -12.68 -9.12 0.02
C LEU A 93 -12.43 -7.63 -0.25
N PRO A 94 -12.42 -6.78 0.78
CA PRO A 94 -11.99 -5.40 0.66
C PRO A 94 -10.58 -5.29 0.09
N ILE A 95 -10.35 -4.30 -0.79
CA ILE A 95 -9.08 -4.10 -1.49
C ILE A 95 -8.43 -2.79 -1.05
N VAL A 96 -7.23 -2.89 -0.53
CA VAL A 96 -6.35 -1.78 -0.19
C VAL A 96 -5.17 -1.75 -1.16
N CYS A 97 -4.89 -0.59 -1.75
CA CYS A 97 -3.78 -0.42 -2.67
C CYS A 97 -2.81 0.66 -2.17
N THR A 98 -1.54 0.33 -2.04
CA THR A 98 -0.49 1.31 -1.77
C THR A 98 0.62 1.25 -2.83
N MET A 99 1.08 2.44 -3.25
CA MET A 99 2.17 2.57 -4.20
C MET A 99 3.38 3.26 -3.55
N THR A 100 4.55 3.07 -4.13
CA THR A 100 5.77 3.75 -3.74
C THR A 100 6.02 4.95 -4.63
N PHE A 101 6.45 6.04 -4.00
CA PHE A 101 6.81 7.28 -4.69
C PHE A 101 8.25 7.67 -4.35
N GLU A 102 8.91 8.30 -5.30
CA GLU A 102 10.22 8.91 -5.12
C GLU A 102 10.07 10.38 -4.66
N GLU A 103 11.17 11.04 -4.31
CA GLU A 103 11.18 12.44 -3.87
C GLU A 103 10.58 13.41 -4.91
N ASN A 104 10.63 13.06 -6.19
CA ASN A 104 10.01 13.80 -7.29
C ASN A 104 8.49 13.66 -7.34
N MET A 105 7.86 12.99 -6.37
CA MET A 105 6.42 12.73 -6.26
C MET A 105 5.84 11.89 -7.40
N ARG A 106 6.67 11.01 -7.98
CA ARG A 106 6.27 10.06 -9.03
C ARG A 106 6.70 8.65 -8.65
N THR A 107 5.99 7.67 -9.17
CA THR A 107 6.42 6.27 -9.07
C THR A 107 7.63 6.03 -9.97
N PHE A 108 8.29 4.88 -9.82
CA PHE A 108 9.39 4.46 -10.68
C PHE A 108 9.05 4.52 -12.18
N THR A 109 7.82 4.17 -12.56
CA THR A 109 7.32 4.25 -13.95
C THR A 109 6.78 5.63 -14.34
N GLY A 110 6.95 6.65 -13.48
CA GLY A 110 6.62 8.03 -13.77
C GLY A 110 5.17 8.45 -13.53
N VAL A 111 4.37 7.61 -12.86
CA VAL A 111 2.97 7.89 -12.55
C VAL A 111 2.85 9.00 -11.50
N ALA A 112 1.98 9.97 -11.77
CA ALA A 112 1.64 11.02 -10.80
C ALA A 112 0.69 10.52 -9.71
N ILE A 113 0.76 11.11 -8.52
CA ILE A 113 -0.11 10.80 -7.37
C ILE A 113 -1.58 10.92 -7.75
N SER A 114 -1.94 11.99 -8.43
CA SER A 114 -3.30 12.22 -8.90
C SER A 114 -3.81 11.15 -9.87
N SER A 115 -2.95 10.67 -10.78
CA SER A 115 -3.30 9.59 -11.72
C SER A 115 -3.54 8.26 -10.99
N MET A 116 -2.70 7.95 -10.01
CA MET A 116 -2.92 6.80 -9.12
C MET A 116 -4.27 6.91 -8.40
N ALA A 117 -4.52 8.04 -7.71
CA ALA A 117 -5.73 8.23 -6.92
C ALA A 117 -6.99 8.04 -7.76
N LEU A 118 -7.11 8.76 -8.87
CA LEU A 118 -8.30 8.72 -9.72
C LEU A 118 -8.49 7.36 -10.42
N THR A 119 -7.40 6.70 -10.79
CA THR A 119 -7.48 5.36 -11.41
C THR A 119 -7.97 4.32 -10.42
N LEU A 120 -7.40 4.28 -9.22
CA LEU A 120 -7.77 3.29 -8.20
C LEU A 120 -9.18 3.53 -7.65
N GLU A 121 -9.56 4.80 -7.43
CA GLU A 121 -10.93 5.16 -7.06
C GLU A 121 -11.93 4.73 -8.15
N GLY A 122 -11.60 4.97 -9.44
CA GLY A 122 -12.40 4.52 -10.57
C GLY A 122 -12.51 3.00 -10.73
N LEU A 123 -11.52 2.25 -10.27
CA LEU A 123 -11.54 0.78 -10.21
C LEU A 123 -12.35 0.24 -9.00
N GLY A 124 -12.78 1.12 -8.10
CA GLY A 124 -13.61 0.75 -6.96
C GLY A 124 -12.87 0.00 -5.87
N VAL A 125 -11.61 0.34 -5.59
CA VAL A 125 -10.90 -0.15 -4.39
C VAL A 125 -11.43 0.52 -3.13
N ASP A 126 -11.23 -0.08 -1.96
CA ASP A 126 -11.81 0.39 -0.70
C ASP A 126 -10.90 1.38 0.06
N ALA A 127 -9.60 1.33 -0.18
CA ALA A 127 -8.63 2.29 0.35
C ALA A 127 -7.42 2.40 -0.56
N ILE A 128 -6.79 3.58 -0.55
CA ILE A 128 -5.55 3.82 -1.29
C ILE A 128 -4.50 4.44 -0.38
N GLY A 129 -3.24 4.37 -0.78
CA GLY A 129 -2.20 4.97 0.05
C GLY A 129 -0.80 4.86 -0.50
N VAL A 130 0.14 5.12 0.38
CA VAL A 130 1.57 5.14 0.07
C VAL A 130 2.34 4.35 1.12
N ASN A 131 3.35 3.62 0.70
CA ASN A 131 4.24 2.90 1.61
C ASN A 131 5.65 2.81 1.06
N CYS A 132 6.61 2.54 1.94
CA CYS A 132 8.01 2.30 1.59
C CYS A 132 8.71 3.50 0.90
N SER A 133 9.86 3.27 0.28
CA SER A 133 10.78 4.17 -0.42
C SER A 133 11.31 5.32 0.42
N LEU A 134 10.44 6.09 1.05
CA LEU A 134 10.76 7.32 1.76
C LEU A 134 10.57 7.18 3.27
N GLY A 135 11.29 7.99 4.02
CA GLY A 135 11.07 8.20 5.45
C GLY A 135 9.90 9.14 5.72
N PRO A 136 9.54 9.34 7.01
CA PRO A 136 8.39 10.15 7.38
C PRO A 136 8.43 11.57 6.80
N LYS A 137 9.57 12.23 6.87
CA LYS A 137 9.72 13.62 6.43
C LYS A 137 9.53 13.78 4.92
N GLU A 138 10.17 12.91 4.15
CA GLU A 138 10.15 12.92 2.69
C GLU A 138 8.78 12.50 2.14
N LEU A 139 8.06 11.65 2.88
CA LEU A 139 6.75 11.15 2.47
C LEU A 139 5.61 12.15 2.71
N TYR A 140 5.80 13.14 3.60
CA TYR A 140 4.75 14.09 3.96
C TYR A 140 4.15 14.83 2.75
N PRO A 141 4.95 15.42 1.83
CA PRO A 141 4.40 16.11 0.65
C PRO A 141 3.60 15.16 -0.29
N VAL A 142 4.01 13.90 -0.38
CA VAL A 142 3.29 12.87 -1.16
C VAL A 142 1.92 12.61 -0.57
N VAL A 143 1.83 12.46 0.76
CA VAL A 143 0.55 12.23 1.47
C VAL A 143 -0.35 13.45 1.38
N GLU A 144 0.20 14.66 1.59
CA GLU A 144 -0.55 15.90 1.48
C GLU A 144 -1.16 16.06 0.08
N GLU A 145 -0.40 15.74 -0.97
CA GLU A 145 -0.91 15.76 -2.34
C GLU A 145 -1.97 14.68 -2.56
N LEU A 146 -1.74 13.43 -2.10
CA LEU A 146 -2.68 12.34 -2.26
C LEU A 146 -4.05 12.67 -1.64
N CYS A 147 -4.05 13.24 -0.44
CA CYS A 147 -5.29 13.61 0.26
C CYS A 147 -6.13 14.65 -0.47
N LYS A 148 -5.57 15.41 -1.43
CA LYS A 148 -6.32 16.36 -2.28
C LYS A 148 -7.06 15.66 -3.42
N TRP A 149 -6.69 14.42 -3.78
CA TRP A 149 -7.15 13.74 -4.98
C TRP A 149 -8.12 12.59 -4.74
N THR A 150 -8.40 12.24 -3.51
CA THR A 150 -9.29 11.12 -3.19
C THR A 150 -10.23 11.43 -2.03
N ASN A 151 -11.36 10.73 -2.01
CA ASN A 151 -12.27 10.65 -0.87
C ASN A 151 -12.21 9.27 -0.19
N LEU A 152 -11.43 8.34 -0.73
CA LEU A 152 -11.21 7.04 -0.11
C LEU A 152 -10.38 7.16 1.17
N PRO A 153 -10.50 6.19 2.09
CA PRO A 153 -9.58 6.05 3.20
C PRO A 153 -8.12 6.03 2.74
N VAL A 154 -7.28 6.91 3.30
CA VAL A 154 -5.85 6.97 2.97
C VAL A 154 -5.04 6.18 3.97
N VAL A 155 -4.16 5.31 3.45
CA VAL A 155 -3.23 4.45 4.18
C VAL A 155 -1.80 4.96 4.01
N VAL A 156 -1.07 5.12 5.12
CA VAL A 156 0.32 5.62 5.10
C VAL A 156 1.21 4.72 5.93
N LYS A 157 2.22 4.10 5.30
CA LYS A 157 3.19 3.21 5.94
C LYS A 157 4.62 3.58 5.51
N PRO A 158 5.24 4.62 6.10
CA PRO A 158 6.61 5.02 5.76
C PRO A 158 7.65 4.04 6.28
N ASN A 159 8.88 4.14 5.76
CA ASN A 159 10.04 3.53 6.37
C ASN A 159 10.41 4.24 7.68
N ALA A 160 11.22 3.60 8.53
CA ALA A 160 11.77 4.21 9.74
C ALA A 160 12.88 5.24 9.41
N GLY A 161 12.63 6.13 8.47
CA GLY A 161 13.61 7.04 7.87
C GLY A 161 14.22 6.45 6.61
N LEU A 162 15.37 7.00 6.19
CA LEU A 162 16.16 6.49 5.09
C LEU A 162 17.30 5.62 5.63
N PRO A 163 17.60 4.48 4.99
CA PRO A 163 18.71 3.64 5.43
C PRO A 163 20.05 4.34 5.19
N ASP A 164 20.95 4.25 6.15
CA ASP A 164 22.33 4.65 5.96
C ASP A 164 22.97 3.78 4.86
N PRO A 165 23.62 4.36 3.85
CA PRO A 165 24.15 3.61 2.71
C PRO A 165 25.30 2.64 3.05
N VAL A 166 25.90 2.76 4.24
CA VAL A 166 27.02 1.93 4.69
C VAL A 166 26.55 0.87 5.69
N THR A 167 25.78 1.28 6.71
CA THR A 167 25.35 0.39 7.80
C THR A 167 24.00 -0.26 7.52
N ASN A 168 23.21 0.26 6.59
CA ASN A 168 21.81 -0.09 6.35
C ASN A 168 20.90 0.14 7.57
N GLU A 169 21.33 0.90 8.56
CA GLU A 169 20.52 1.26 9.71
C GLU A 169 19.58 2.41 9.36
N TYR A 170 18.36 2.34 9.89
CA TYR A 170 17.35 3.38 9.73
C TYR A 170 17.47 4.43 10.84
N ASN A 171 17.32 5.70 10.50
CA ASN A 171 17.68 6.84 11.35
C ASN A 171 16.48 7.55 12.03
N CYS A 172 15.28 7.06 11.87
CA CYS A 172 14.10 7.64 12.54
C CYS A 172 13.78 6.86 13.81
N SER A 173 13.66 7.52 14.93
CA SER A 173 13.25 6.90 16.20
C SER A 173 11.74 6.57 16.21
N PRO A 174 11.28 5.65 17.09
CA PRO A 174 9.85 5.40 17.28
C PRO A 174 9.07 6.65 17.71
N GLU A 175 9.69 7.55 18.49
CA GLU A 175 9.13 8.82 18.94
C GLU A 175 8.93 9.78 17.75
N ASP A 176 9.97 10.03 16.95
CA ASP A 176 9.89 10.91 15.78
C ASP A 176 8.90 10.37 14.75
N PHE A 177 8.83 9.05 14.61
CA PHE A 177 7.87 8.38 13.75
C PHE A 177 6.42 8.62 14.18
N ALA A 178 6.14 8.54 15.48
CA ALA A 178 4.82 8.82 16.03
C ALA A 178 4.45 10.30 15.89
N GLU A 179 5.39 11.23 16.13
CA GLU A 179 5.18 12.67 15.91
C GLU A 179 4.84 13.01 14.45
N PHE A 180 5.51 12.34 13.51
CA PHE A 180 5.15 12.48 12.11
C PHE A 180 3.72 12.01 11.84
N ALA A 181 3.35 10.85 12.35
CA ALA A 181 2.02 10.29 12.15
C ALA A 181 0.92 11.22 12.72
N GLU A 182 1.19 11.93 13.81
CA GLU A 182 0.26 12.92 14.35
C GLU A 182 -0.04 14.06 13.37
N LYS A 183 0.95 14.49 12.58
CA LYS A 183 0.80 15.54 11.56
C LYS A 183 -0.08 15.11 10.37
N LEU A 184 -0.27 13.80 10.18
CA LEU A 184 -1.11 13.26 9.11
C LEU A 184 -2.60 13.21 9.46
N ILE A 185 -2.95 13.25 10.75
CA ILE A 185 -4.36 13.21 11.21
C ILE A 185 -5.20 14.34 10.61
N PRO A 186 -4.75 15.62 10.62
CA PRO A 186 -5.50 16.72 10.04
C PRO A 186 -5.69 16.61 8.51
N LEU A 187 -4.83 15.84 7.82
CA LEU A 187 -4.96 15.59 6.38
C LEU A 187 -6.05 14.57 6.04
N GLY A 188 -6.65 13.90 7.05
CA GLY A 188 -7.68 12.91 6.84
C GLY A 188 -7.16 11.47 6.63
N VAL A 189 -5.88 11.22 6.91
CA VAL A 189 -5.31 9.85 6.87
C VAL A 189 -6.03 8.96 7.88
N LYS A 190 -6.44 7.76 7.45
CA LYS A 190 -7.24 6.84 8.28
C LYS A 190 -6.45 5.66 8.82
N VAL A 191 -5.47 5.18 8.08
CA VAL A 191 -4.67 4.02 8.48
C VAL A 191 -3.20 4.41 8.50
N LEU A 192 -2.57 4.18 9.62
CA LEU A 192 -1.17 4.47 9.86
C LEU A 192 -0.45 3.19 10.24
N GLY A 193 0.72 2.98 9.68
CA GLY A 193 1.57 1.82 9.94
C GLY A 193 3.02 2.13 9.63
N GLY A 194 3.82 1.09 9.48
CA GLY A 194 5.22 1.19 9.11
C GLY A 194 5.60 0.20 8.02
N CYS A 195 6.74 0.46 7.38
CA CYS A 195 7.35 -0.41 6.38
C CYS A 195 8.79 -0.74 6.79
N CYS A 196 9.76 -0.62 5.91
CA CYS A 196 11.15 -1.01 6.19
C CYS A 196 11.75 -0.28 7.40
N GLY A 197 12.50 -1.02 8.21
CA GLY A 197 13.13 -0.51 9.44
C GLY A 197 12.21 -0.39 10.65
N THR A 198 10.88 -0.47 10.48
CA THR A 198 9.95 -0.46 11.62
C THR A 198 9.87 -1.84 12.30
N ASN A 199 9.57 -1.84 13.59
CA ASN A 199 9.38 -3.02 14.42
C ASN A 199 8.19 -2.81 15.38
N PRO A 200 7.84 -3.79 16.25
CA PRO A 200 6.71 -3.65 17.16
C PRO A 200 6.75 -2.42 18.08
N GLU A 201 7.93 -1.86 18.37
CA GLU A 201 8.06 -0.66 19.21
C GLU A 201 7.48 0.57 18.51
N TYR A 202 7.74 0.74 17.20
CA TYR A 202 7.15 1.81 16.38
C TYR A 202 5.62 1.72 16.39
N ILE A 203 5.08 0.51 16.17
CA ILE A 203 3.63 0.31 16.14
C ILE A 203 3.00 0.57 17.51
N LYS A 204 3.67 0.18 18.60
CA LYS A 204 3.23 0.47 19.95
C LYS A 204 3.15 1.98 20.19
N LYS A 205 4.22 2.72 19.87
CA LYS A 205 4.26 4.19 20.01
C LYS A 205 3.17 4.87 19.19
N LEU A 206 2.99 4.41 17.94
CA LEU A 206 1.94 4.89 17.05
C LEU A 206 0.54 4.66 17.66
N ALA A 207 0.27 3.46 18.16
CA ALA A 207 -1.01 3.12 18.80
C ALA A 207 -1.25 3.95 20.08
N GLU A 208 -0.22 4.17 20.90
CA GLU A 208 -0.29 5.02 22.10
C GLU A 208 -0.63 6.47 21.73
N MET A 209 0.03 7.03 20.70
CA MET A 209 -0.22 8.39 20.22
C MET A 209 -1.62 8.55 19.64
N LEU A 210 -2.13 7.55 18.92
CA LEU A 210 -3.46 7.58 18.32
C LEU A 210 -4.61 7.42 19.33
N LYS A 211 -4.32 6.93 20.53
CA LYS A 211 -5.32 6.66 21.55
C LYS A 211 -6.13 7.92 21.90
N GLY A 212 -7.45 7.85 21.67
CA GLY A 212 -8.37 8.97 21.92
C GLY A 212 -8.37 10.07 20.86
N LYS A 213 -7.54 10.00 19.84
CA LYS A 213 -7.60 10.91 18.69
C LYS A 213 -8.82 10.62 17.84
N LYS A 214 -9.47 11.69 17.38
CA LYS A 214 -10.62 11.57 16.47
C LYS A 214 -10.14 11.69 15.04
N HIS A 215 -10.69 10.86 14.18
CA HIS A 215 -10.50 10.96 12.73
C HIS A 215 -11.08 12.29 12.22
N VAL A 216 -10.35 12.93 11.29
CA VAL A 216 -10.82 14.11 10.54
C VAL A 216 -11.28 13.63 9.18
N SER A 217 -12.55 13.90 8.83
CA SER A 217 -13.06 13.63 7.48
C SER A 217 -12.78 14.82 6.59
N VAL A 218 -12.07 14.58 5.51
CA VAL A 218 -11.85 15.55 4.44
C VAL A 218 -12.66 15.10 3.23
N HIS A 219 -13.34 16.02 2.56
CA HIS A 219 -14.12 15.74 1.36
C HIS A 219 -13.72 16.67 0.23
N ASN A 220 -13.55 16.12 -0.95
CA ASN A 220 -13.13 16.83 -2.16
C ASN A 220 -14.25 16.76 -3.21
N ASP A 221 -14.89 17.89 -3.52
CA ASP A 221 -16.05 17.99 -4.43
C ASP A 221 -15.68 18.38 -5.88
N ILE A 222 -14.43 18.18 -6.28
CA ILE A 222 -13.95 18.63 -7.60
C ILE A 222 -14.08 17.49 -8.61
N LEU A 223 -14.76 17.76 -9.75
CA LEU A 223 -14.74 16.84 -10.90
C LEU A 223 -13.35 16.80 -11.50
N ARG A 224 -12.83 15.58 -11.70
CA ARG A 224 -11.45 15.34 -12.12
C ARG A 224 -11.38 14.31 -13.23
N VAL A 225 -10.39 14.44 -14.09
CA VAL A 225 -10.04 13.47 -15.12
C VAL A 225 -8.55 13.18 -15.08
N SER A 226 -8.16 11.96 -15.35
CA SER A 226 -6.74 11.58 -15.40
C SER A 226 -6.41 10.72 -16.61
N SER A 227 -5.14 10.76 -16.99
CA SER A 227 -4.50 9.77 -17.85
C SER A 227 -3.47 8.99 -17.03
N THR A 228 -2.75 8.06 -17.65
CA THR A 228 -1.72 7.25 -16.99
C THR A 228 -0.63 8.11 -16.32
N ALA A 229 -0.28 9.24 -16.89
CA ALA A 229 0.83 10.09 -16.42
C ALA A 229 0.37 11.43 -15.85
N THR A 230 -0.82 11.92 -16.19
CA THR A 230 -1.29 13.25 -15.81
C THR A 230 -2.77 13.25 -15.44
N SER A 231 -3.20 14.28 -14.72
CA SER A 231 -4.59 14.55 -14.38
C SER A 231 -4.92 16.02 -14.52
N LYS A 232 -6.19 16.35 -14.63
CA LYS A 232 -6.71 17.71 -14.71
C LYS A 232 -7.93 17.86 -13.79
N HIS A 233 -8.08 19.05 -13.24
CA HIS A 233 -9.27 19.50 -12.55
C HIS A 233 -10.37 19.87 -13.52
#